data_bb50697d82403e7c017075326ccf1ebf
#
_entry.id   bb50697d82403e7c017075326ccf1ebf
#
_cell.length_a   1.000
_cell.length_b   1.000
_cell.length_c   1.000
_cell.angle_alpha   90.00
_cell.angle_beta   90.00
_cell.angle_gamma   90.00
#
_symmetry.space_group_name_H-M   'P 1'
#
loop_
_entity.id
_entity.type
_entity.pdbx_description
1 polymer ?
#
loop_
_entity_poly.entity_id
_entity_poly.type
_entity_poly.pdbx_seq_one_letter_code
_entity_poly.pdbx_strand_id
1 'polypeptide(L)'
;MTTTTPETDTATTTNAADSVTTATASAVPANVTGERADFLETLAKHRYFLRFTTRDLTDEQAGLRTTTSELCLGGLVKHVTSMERLWVAFILEGPSAMPDFTVWTEEDIARRADEYRMLPGETLAGVLAAYEEVARRTDELVAALPDLDVAHPLPKAPWFQADASWSARRVLLHVIAETAQHAGHADIIREALDGAKTMG
;
A
#
# COMPACT_ATOMS: atom_id res chain seq x y z
N MET A 1 -63.59 -28.93 25.19
CA MET A 1 -62.81 -27.70 25.32
C MET A 1 -61.40 -28.07 25.64
N THR A 2 -60.59 -28.19 24.59
CA THR A 2 -59.18 -28.53 24.68
C THR A 2 -58.36 -27.32 24.24
N THR A 3 -57.69 -26.74 25.20
CA THR A 3 -56.83 -25.56 25.03
C THR A 3 -55.43 -26.05 24.61
N THR A 4 -55.04 -25.72 23.35
CA THR A 4 -53.69 -25.95 22.83
C THR A 4 -52.85 -24.71 23.10
N THR A 5 -51.75 -24.88 23.80
CA THR A 5 -50.71 -23.85 24.05
C THR A 5 -49.74 -23.85 22.88
N PRO A 6 -49.31 -22.71 22.36
CA PRO A 6 -48.26 -22.69 21.33
C PRO A 6 -46.86 -22.83 21.96
N GLU A 7 -46.07 -23.73 21.40
CA GLU A 7 -44.67 -23.94 21.66
C GLU A 7 -43.86 -22.73 21.09
N THR A 8 -43.06 -22.08 21.92
CA THR A 8 -42.10 -21.06 21.53
C THR A 8 -40.84 -21.71 21.04
N ASP A 9 -40.60 -21.61 19.72
CA ASP A 9 -39.39 -22.04 19.08
C ASP A 9 -38.28 -21.01 19.35
N THR A 10 -37.28 -21.41 20.15
CA THR A 10 -36.13 -20.59 20.50
C THR A 10 -35.06 -20.83 19.43
N ALA A 11 -35.03 -19.96 18.43
CA ALA A 11 -33.95 -19.96 17.43
C ALA A 11 -32.63 -19.63 18.11
N THR A 12 -31.78 -20.61 18.24
CA THR A 12 -30.38 -20.49 18.66
C THR A 12 -29.59 -19.77 17.57
N THR A 13 -29.32 -18.49 17.77
CA THR A 13 -28.40 -17.72 16.91
C THR A 13 -26.98 -18.22 17.20
N THR A 14 -26.46 -19.05 16.33
CA THR A 14 -25.04 -19.44 16.32
C THR A 14 -24.24 -18.23 15.87
N ASN A 15 -23.54 -17.62 16.82
CA ASN A 15 -22.56 -16.56 16.57
C ASN A 15 -21.34 -17.23 15.90
N ALA A 16 -21.24 -17.15 14.59
CA ALA A 16 -20.03 -17.49 13.87
C ALA A 16 -18.97 -16.44 14.22
N ALA A 17 -18.12 -16.74 15.19
CA ALA A 17 -16.90 -15.99 15.42
C ALA A 17 -16.04 -16.15 14.16
N ASP A 18 -16.01 -15.11 13.34
CA ASP A 18 -15.12 -14.98 12.19
C ASP A 18 -13.69 -15.20 12.67
N SER A 19 -13.14 -16.35 12.28
CA SER A 19 -11.71 -16.60 12.38
C SER A 19 -11.02 -15.63 11.44
N VAL A 20 -10.55 -14.50 11.96
CA VAL A 20 -9.61 -13.62 11.26
C VAL A 20 -8.37 -14.46 10.98
N THR A 21 -8.33 -15.03 9.79
CA THR A 21 -7.11 -15.66 9.27
C THR A 21 -6.08 -14.56 9.22
N THR A 22 -5.16 -14.58 10.17
CA THR A 22 -3.98 -13.72 10.22
C THR A 22 -3.21 -13.97 8.92
N ALA A 23 -3.46 -13.12 7.90
CA ALA A 23 -2.58 -13.06 6.75
C ALA A 23 -1.19 -12.77 7.29
N THR A 24 -0.27 -13.68 7.08
CA THR A 24 1.11 -13.64 7.54
C THR A 24 1.74 -12.33 7.08
N ALA A 25 1.75 -11.33 7.97
CA ALA A 25 2.69 -10.22 7.85
C ALA A 25 4.08 -10.86 7.75
N SER A 26 4.87 -10.48 6.77
CA SER A 26 6.24 -10.97 6.62
C SER A 26 6.94 -10.83 7.96
N ALA A 27 7.28 -11.94 8.59
CA ALA A 27 7.84 -11.91 9.93
C ALA A 27 9.21 -11.23 9.84
N VAL A 28 9.43 -10.21 10.66
CA VAL A 28 10.75 -9.56 10.78
C VAL A 28 11.79 -10.65 11.08
N PRO A 29 12.89 -10.72 10.31
CA PRO A 29 13.94 -11.72 10.58
C PRO A 29 14.46 -11.61 12.02
N ALA A 30 14.61 -12.72 12.72
CA ALA A 30 14.97 -12.76 14.13
C ALA A 30 16.30 -12.05 14.49
N ASN A 31 17.17 -11.84 13.50
CA ASN A 31 18.44 -11.13 13.62
C ASN A 31 18.30 -9.61 13.38
N VAL A 32 17.13 -9.11 13.02
CA VAL A 32 16.85 -7.68 12.83
C VAL A 32 16.18 -7.14 14.08
N THR A 33 16.78 -6.15 14.71
CA THR A 33 16.31 -5.57 15.99
C THR A 33 16.35 -4.05 15.95
N GLY A 34 15.76 -3.40 16.96
CA GLY A 34 15.76 -1.95 17.13
C GLY A 34 15.06 -1.25 15.97
N GLU A 35 15.55 -0.08 15.59
CA GLU A 35 14.95 0.80 14.57
C GLU A 35 14.62 0.09 13.24
N ARG A 36 15.45 -0.87 12.83
CA ARG A 36 15.19 -1.62 11.59
C ARG A 36 13.98 -2.54 11.71
N ALA A 37 13.81 -3.17 12.86
CA ALA A 37 12.63 -3.96 13.15
C ALA A 37 11.38 -3.08 13.16
N ASP A 38 11.45 -1.89 13.78
CA ASP A 38 10.35 -0.92 13.81
C ASP A 38 9.95 -0.47 12.39
N PHE A 39 10.92 -0.24 11.49
CA PHE A 39 10.64 0.06 10.08
C PHE A 39 9.94 -1.10 9.38
N LEU A 40 10.45 -2.33 9.51
CA LEU A 40 9.88 -3.50 8.86
C LEU A 40 8.45 -3.79 9.35
N GLU A 41 8.23 -3.74 10.67
CA GLU A 41 6.90 -3.92 11.25
C GLU A 41 5.91 -2.85 10.77
N THR A 42 6.34 -1.59 10.74
CA THR A 42 5.48 -0.48 10.31
C THR A 42 5.16 -0.56 8.82
N LEU A 43 6.16 -0.85 7.97
CA LEU A 43 5.95 -1.09 6.54
C LEU A 43 4.97 -2.25 6.30
N ALA A 44 5.21 -3.39 6.95
CA ALA A 44 4.34 -4.56 6.82
C ALA A 44 2.89 -4.24 7.22
N LYS A 45 2.69 -3.51 8.32
CA LYS A 45 1.37 -3.10 8.80
C LYS A 45 0.62 -2.22 7.78
N HIS A 46 1.26 -1.17 7.24
CA HIS A 46 0.59 -0.27 6.31
C HIS A 46 0.37 -0.90 4.94
N ARG A 47 1.31 -1.73 4.45
CA ARG A 47 1.13 -2.54 3.25
C ARG A 47 -0.02 -3.53 3.40
N TYR A 48 -0.17 -4.14 4.58
CA TYR A 48 -1.31 -5.00 4.89
C TYR A 48 -2.63 -4.24 4.75
N PHE A 49 -2.78 -3.06 5.36
CA PHE A 49 -4.00 -2.26 5.25
C PHE A 49 -4.33 -1.92 3.79
N LEU A 50 -3.35 -1.47 3.00
CA LEU A 50 -3.58 -1.19 1.59
C LEU A 50 -4.04 -2.44 0.82
N ARG A 51 -3.36 -3.58 0.97
CA ARG A 51 -3.72 -4.84 0.31
C ARG A 51 -5.08 -5.37 0.77
N PHE A 52 -5.41 -5.21 2.03
CA PHE A 52 -6.67 -5.68 2.60
C PHE A 52 -7.89 -4.98 2.00
N THR A 53 -7.76 -3.75 1.52
CA THR A 53 -8.84 -3.06 0.80
C THR A 53 -9.21 -3.74 -0.52
N THR A 54 -8.31 -4.53 -1.10
CA THR A 54 -8.52 -5.19 -2.39
C THR A 54 -8.99 -6.64 -2.29
N ARG A 55 -9.23 -7.15 -1.06
CA ARG A 55 -9.67 -8.55 -0.85
C ARG A 55 -10.98 -8.83 -1.58
N ASP A 56 -11.07 -10.00 -2.17
CA ASP A 56 -12.28 -10.54 -2.82
C ASP A 56 -12.83 -9.67 -3.97
N LEU A 57 -12.00 -8.80 -4.57
CA LEU A 57 -12.39 -7.98 -5.71
C LEU A 57 -12.04 -8.65 -7.03
N THR A 58 -12.90 -8.40 -8.04
CA THR A 58 -12.58 -8.67 -9.44
C THR A 58 -11.65 -7.58 -10.02
N ASP A 59 -11.05 -7.86 -11.18
CA ASP A 59 -10.22 -6.88 -11.89
C ASP A 59 -11.03 -5.62 -12.26
N GLU A 60 -12.30 -5.79 -12.69
CA GLU A 60 -13.20 -4.69 -12.99
C GLU A 60 -13.47 -3.83 -11.76
N GLN A 61 -13.78 -4.45 -10.62
CA GLN A 61 -14.02 -3.75 -9.37
C GLN A 61 -12.80 -2.96 -8.89
N ALA A 62 -11.60 -3.55 -9.03
CA ALA A 62 -10.36 -2.89 -8.67
C ALA A 62 -10.06 -1.65 -9.53
N GLY A 63 -10.59 -1.59 -10.76
CA GLY A 63 -10.47 -0.47 -11.67
C GLY A 63 -11.57 0.58 -11.56
N LEU A 64 -12.64 0.35 -10.78
CA LEU A 64 -13.77 1.27 -10.67
C LEU A 64 -13.42 2.54 -9.89
N ARG A 65 -13.91 3.67 -10.37
CA ARG A 65 -13.89 4.97 -9.69
C ARG A 65 -15.24 5.14 -8.98
N THR A 66 -15.25 4.90 -7.68
CA THR A 66 -16.49 4.86 -6.88
C THR A 66 -16.75 6.15 -6.10
N THR A 67 -15.83 7.10 -6.17
CA THR A 67 -15.92 8.42 -5.53
C THR A 67 -15.80 9.55 -6.55
N THR A 68 -15.86 10.80 -6.12
CA THR A 68 -15.57 11.97 -6.96
C THR A 68 -14.11 12.07 -7.39
N SER A 69 -13.21 11.32 -6.74
CA SER A 69 -11.80 11.23 -7.10
C SER A 69 -11.62 10.36 -8.36
N GLU A 70 -10.52 10.60 -9.07
CA GLU A 70 -10.11 9.75 -10.19
C GLU A 70 -9.40 8.46 -9.75
N LEU A 71 -9.18 8.27 -8.46
CA LEU A 71 -8.49 7.11 -7.90
C LEU A 71 -9.35 5.85 -7.96
N CYS A 72 -8.69 4.72 -8.16
CA CYS A 72 -9.27 3.38 -8.02
C CYS A 72 -8.32 2.49 -7.21
N LEU A 73 -8.83 1.39 -6.65
CA LEU A 73 -8.07 0.53 -5.73
C LEU A 73 -6.81 -0.07 -6.39
N GLY A 74 -6.95 -0.65 -7.56
CA GLY A 74 -5.81 -1.21 -8.30
C GLY A 74 -4.78 -0.15 -8.69
N GLY A 75 -5.23 1.04 -9.10
CA GLY A 75 -4.37 2.17 -9.40
C GLY A 75 -3.57 2.65 -8.17
N LEU A 76 -4.19 2.71 -6.99
CA LEU A 76 -3.48 3.06 -5.75
C LEU A 76 -2.38 2.05 -5.41
N VAL A 77 -2.63 0.75 -5.57
CA VAL A 77 -1.60 -0.27 -5.35
C VAL A 77 -0.45 -0.10 -6.35
N LYS A 78 -0.75 0.16 -7.64
CA LYS A 78 0.29 0.44 -8.66
C LYS A 78 1.12 1.66 -8.29
N HIS A 79 0.46 2.75 -7.90
CA HIS A 79 1.15 3.99 -7.52
C HIS A 79 2.09 3.77 -6.32
N VAL A 80 1.61 3.15 -5.25
CA VAL A 80 2.45 2.86 -4.06
C VAL A 80 3.61 1.93 -4.43
N THR A 81 3.38 0.96 -5.32
CA THR A 81 4.45 0.08 -5.85
C THR A 81 5.54 0.87 -6.58
N SER A 82 5.15 1.77 -7.48
CA SER A 82 6.08 2.62 -8.25
C SER A 82 6.84 3.57 -7.33
N MET A 83 6.15 4.22 -6.41
CA MET A 83 6.70 5.14 -5.42
C MET A 83 7.73 4.43 -4.53
N GLU A 84 7.38 3.30 -3.93
CA GLU A 84 8.29 2.55 -3.08
C GLU A 84 9.53 2.08 -3.85
N ARG A 85 9.37 1.55 -5.07
CA ARG A 85 10.48 1.16 -5.95
C ARG A 85 11.43 2.31 -6.24
N LEU A 86 10.88 3.48 -6.57
CA LEU A 86 11.65 4.67 -6.91
C LEU A 86 12.49 5.15 -5.71
N TRP A 87 11.87 5.23 -4.54
CA TRP A 87 12.56 5.69 -3.35
C TRP A 87 13.60 4.69 -2.82
N VAL A 88 13.37 3.40 -2.99
CA VAL A 88 14.36 2.35 -2.68
C VAL A 88 15.56 2.48 -3.62
N ALA A 89 15.34 2.70 -4.91
CA ALA A 89 16.42 2.97 -5.86
C ALA A 89 17.19 4.26 -5.48
N PHE A 90 16.50 5.31 -5.00
CA PHE A 90 17.15 6.52 -4.51
C PHE A 90 18.06 6.25 -3.30
N ILE A 91 17.69 5.37 -2.39
CA ILE A 91 18.58 4.98 -1.26
C ILE A 91 19.89 4.39 -1.79
N LEU A 92 19.82 3.58 -2.86
CA LEU A 92 20.96 2.87 -3.41
C LEU A 92 21.83 3.72 -4.35
N GLU A 93 21.20 4.53 -5.19
CA GLU A 93 21.82 5.18 -6.34
C GLU A 93 21.79 6.72 -6.27
N GLY A 94 21.07 7.26 -5.29
CA GLY A 94 20.90 8.70 -5.14
C GLY A 94 20.06 9.34 -6.27
N PRO A 95 20.32 10.62 -6.60
CA PRO A 95 19.51 11.38 -7.57
C PRO A 95 19.45 10.76 -8.97
N SER A 96 20.42 9.92 -9.34
CA SER A 96 20.45 9.26 -10.66
C SER A 96 19.31 8.28 -10.87
N ALA A 97 18.72 7.76 -9.78
CA ALA A 97 17.55 6.90 -9.84
C ALA A 97 16.23 7.66 -10.09
N MET A 98 16.25 8.99 -9.89
CA MET A 98 15.05 9.81 -9.97
C MET A 98 14.87 10.42 -11.36
N PRO A 99 13.61 10.60 -11.83
CA PRO A 99 13.34 11.36 -13.03
C PRO A 99 13.72 12.84 -12.84
N ASP A 100 13.92 13.54 -13.94
CA ASP A 100 14.05 14.99 -13.93
C ASP A 100 12.65 15.63 -13.76
N PHE A 101 12.37 16.10 -12.56
CA PHE A 101 11.08 16.72 -12.22
C PHE A 101 10.96 18.17 -12.72
N THR A 102 11.98 18.72 -13.36
CA THR A 102 11.95 20.10 -13.91
C THR A 102 11.44 20.15 -15.34
N VAL A 103 11.45 19.01 -16.03
CA VAL A 103 11.02 18.87 -17.42
C VAL A 103 9.99 17.75 -17.50
N TRP A 104 8.73 18.09 -17.79
CA TRP A 104 7.65 17.14 -18.00
C TRP A 104 7.25 17.11 -19.46
N THR A 105 7.39 15.96 -20.09
CA THR A 105 6.83 15.72 -21.42
C THR A 105 5.38 15.25 -21.31
N GLU A 106 4.64 15.31 -22.42
CA GLU A 106 3.28 14.74 -22.47
C GLU A 106 3.28 13.23 -22.16
N GLU A 107 4.33 12.52 -22.55
CA GLU A 107 4.50 11.11 -22.26
C GLU A 107 4.73 10.86 -20.76
N ASP A 108 5.49 11.71 -20.06
CA ASP A 108 5.69 11.63 -18.62
C ASP A 108 4.37 11.85 -17.85
N ILE A 109 3.60 12.83 -18.31
CA ILE A 109 2.27 13.11 -17.73
C ILE A 109 1.33 11.92 -17.94
N ALA A 110 1.30 11.36 -19.14
CA ALA A 110 0.48 10.19 -19.47
C ALA A 110 0.90 8.96 -18.64
N ARG A 111 2.19 8.68 -18.58
CA ARG A 111 2.74 7.57 -17.76
C ARG A 111 2.38 7.73 -16.29
N ARG A 112 2.49 8.95 -15.73
CA ARG A 112 2.09 9.22 -14.35
C ARG A 112 0.59 9.02 -14.13
N ALA A 113 -0.26 9.42 -15.08
CA ALA A 113 -1.69 9.17 -15.00
C ALA A 113 -2.01 7.67 -15.04
N ASP A 114 -1.24 6.90 -15.81
CA ASP A 114 -1.38 5.45 -15.92
C ASP A 114 -1.00 4.69 -14.63
N GLU A 115 -0.20 5.28 -13.75
CA GLU A 115 0.08 4.72 -12.43
C GLU A 115 -1.15 4.67 -11.52
N TYR A 116 -2.13 5.55 -11.73
CA TYR A 116 -3.32 5.66 -10.87
C TYR A 116 -4.55 4.90 -11.41
N ARG A 117 -4.41 4.12 -12.47
CA ARG A 117 -5.52 3.37 -13.07
C ARG A 117 -5.12 1.96 -13.48
N MET A 118 -6.09 1.06 -13.53
CA MET A 118 -5.92 -0.24 -14.17
C MET A 118 -5.96 -0.06 -15.68
N LEU A 119 -4.94 -0.58 -16.37
CA LEU A 119 -4.84 -0.54 -17.83
C LEU A 119 -5.44 -1.82 -18.44
N PRO A 120 -5.85 -1.78 -19.74
CA PRO A 120 -6.31 -2.97 -20.43
C PRO A 120 -5.27 -4.10 -20.36
N GLY A 121 -5.70 -5.28 -19.91
CA GLY A 121 -4.84 -6.45 -19.76
C GLY A 121 -4.11 -6.56 -18.42
N GLU A 122 -4.18 -5.55 -17.56
CA GLU A 122 -3.69 -5.67 -16.18
C GLU A 122 -4.72 -6.41 -15.32
N THR A 123 -4.23 -7.23 -14.41
CA THR A 123 -5.06 -7.93 -13.42
C THR A 123 -4.70 -7.48 -12.00
N LEU A 124 -5.67 -7.50 -11.11
CA LEU A 124 -5.44 -7.20 -9.69
C LEU A 124 -4.38 -8.14 -9.09
N ALA A 125 -4.43 -9.42 -9.44
CA ALA A 125 -3.43 -10.39 -9.00
C ALA A 125 -2.01 -10.02 -9.47
N GLY A 126 -1.86 -9.58 -10.71
CA GLY A 126 -0.58 -9.11 -11.26
C GLY A 126 -0.05 -7.85 -10.55
N VAL A 127 -0.94 -6.90 -10.28
CA VAL A 127 -0.60 -5.67 -9.54
C VAL A 127 -0.16 -5.98 -8.11
N LEU A 128 -0.88 -6.86 -7.42
CA LEU A 128 -0.54 -7.29 -6.05
C LEU A 128 0.78 -8.07 -6.00
N ALA A 129 1.05 -8.94 -6.98
CA ALA A 129 2.32 -9.67 -7.07
C ALA A 129 3.51 -8.71 -7.30
N ALA A 130 3.35 -7.68 -8.14
CA ALA A 130 4.37 -6.66 -8.32
C ALA A 130 4.65 -5.86 -7.04
N TYR A 131 3.60 -5.55 -6.27
CA TYR A 131 3.74 -4.89 -4.98
C TYR A 131 4.48 -5.76 -3.96
N GLU A 132 4.15 -7.05 -3.89
CA GLU A 132 4.81 -7.99 -2.99
C GLU A 132 6.30 -8.13 -3.28
N GLU A 133 6.68 -8.17 -4.56
CA GLU A 133 8.09 -8.23 -4.96
C GLU A 133 8.86 -6.96 -4.57
N VAL A 134 8.27 -5.78 -4.74
CA VAL A 134 8.88 -4.52 -4.28
C VAL A 134 9.00 -4.51 -2.76
N ALA A 135 7.96 -4.89 -2.03
CA ALA A 135 7.98 -4.99 -0.58
C ALA A 135 9.10 -5.90 -0.08
N ARG A 136 9.25 -7.09 -0.68
CA ARG A 136 10.32 -8.04 -0.33
C ARG A 136 11.71 -7.43 -0.52
N ARG A 137 11.95 -6.75 -1.65
CA ARG A 137 13.23 -6.06 -1.92
C ARG A 137 13.52 -4.94 -0.93
N THR A 138 12.51 -4.18 -0.58
CA THR A 138 12.64 -3.12 0.44
C THR A 138 13.01 -3.73 1.79
N ASP A 139 12.36 -4.81 2.18
CA ASP A 139 12.62 -5.48 3.46
C ASP A 139 14.05 -6.04 3.52
N GLU A 140 14.52 -6.65 2.43
CA GLU A 140 15.90 -7.12 2.29
C GLU A 140 16.90 -5.96 2.39
N LEU A 141 16.61 -4.84 1.74
CA LEU A 141 17.44 -3.64 1.83
C LEU A 141 17.50 -3.11 3.26
N VAL A 142 16.36 -2.94 3.94
CA VAL A 142 16.30 -2.44 5.32
C VAL A 142 17.11 -3.33 6.25
N ALA A 143 17.02 -4.65 6.07
CA ALA A 143 17.78 -5.61 6.87
C ALA A 143 19.29 -5.55 6.64
N ALA A 144 19.73 -5.31 5.40
CA ALA A 144 21.11 -5.41 4.96
C ALA A 144 21.87 -4.07 4.91
N LEU A 145 21.16 -2.93 4.85
CA LEU A 145 21.77 -1.61 4.69
C LEU A 145 22.75 -1.33 5.85
N PRO A 146 24.01 -1.01 5.59
CA PRO A 146 25.00 -0.83 6.67
C PRO A 146 24.66 0.32 7.61
N ASP A 147 24.18 1.44 7.04
CA ASP A 147 23.91 2.68 7.76
C ASP A 147 22.62 3.32 7.24
N LEU A 148 21.72 3.68 8.15
CA LEU A 148 20.48 4.39 7.85
C LEU A 148 20.67 5.91 7.69
N ASP A 149 21.82 6.43 8.06
CA ASP A 149 22.18 7.85 7.94
C ASP A 149 22.85 8.20 6.60
N VAL A 150 23.17 7.19 5.77
CA VAL A 150 23.60 7.45 4.38
C VAL A 150 22.56 8.32 3.69
N ALA A 151 23.00 9.46 3.17
CA ALA A 151 22.12 10.48 2.61
C ALA A 151 22.56 10.85 1.19
N HIS A 152 21.58 11.16 0.37
CA HIS A 152 21.77 11.67 -0.99
C HIS A 152 21.07 13.02 -1.16
N PRO A 153 21.63 13.94 -1.99
CA PRO A 153 20.94 15.18 -2.35
C PRO A 153 19.66 14.83 -3.12
N LEU A 154 18.59 15.56 -2.84
CA LEU A 154 17.34 15.40 -3.59
C LEU A 154 17.47 15.97 -5.01
N PRO A 155 16.76 15.41 -5.99
CA PRO A 155 16.69 15.99 -7.31
C PRO A 155 16.00 17.37 -7.25
N LYS A 156 16.26 18.21 -8.25
CA LYS A 156 15.55 19.47 -8.36
C LYS A 156 14.07 19.22 -8.66
N ALA A 157 13.20 19.73 -7.80
CA ALA A 157 11.75 19.68 -7.98
C ALA A 157 11.11 20.87 -7.25
N PRO A 158 9.97 21.39 -7.72
CA PRO A 158 9.34 22.57 -7.13
C PRO A 158 8.83 22.33 -5.69
N TRP A 159 8.64 21.08 -5.29
CA TRP A 159 8.18 20.71 -3.94
C TRP A 159 9.31 20.32 -2.98
N PHE A 160 10.55 20.26 -3.43
CA PHE A 160 11.70 20.05 -2.56
C PHE A 160 12.39 21.36 -2.22
N GLN A 161 12.87 21.46 -0.99
CA GLN A 161 13.71 22.57 -0.60
C GLN A 161 15.05 22.49 -1.37
N ALA A 162 15.54 23.63 -1.84
CA ALA A 162 16.83 23.68 -2.53
C ALA A 162 17.94 23.09 -1.65
N ASP A 163 18.83 22.32 -2.27
CA ASP A 163 19.98 21.69 -1.63
C ASP A 163 19.66 20.72 -0.47
N ALA A 164 18.39 20.32 -0.35
CA ALA A 164 17.99 19.33 0.64
C ALA A 164 18.58 17.95 0.31
N SER A 165 18.93 17.21 1.36
CA SER A 165 19.36 15.82 1.27
C SER A 165 18.50 14.96 2.17
N TRP A 166 18.20 13.73 1.74
CA TRP A 166 17.47 12.76 2.55
C TRP A 166 18.35 11.56 2.86
N SER A 167 18.33 11.15 4.13
CA SER A 167 18.92 9.88 4.56
C SER A 167 18.02 8.70 4.20
N ALA A 168 18.59 7.51 4.19
CA ALA A 168 17.82 6.28 4.03
C ALA A 168 16.67 6.20 5.05
N ARG A 169 16.94 6.56 6.30
CA ARG A 169 15.92 6.67 7.37
C ARG A 169 14.78 7.60 6.96
N ARG A 170 15.11 8.79 6.46
CA ARG A 170 14.09 9.76 6.03
C ARG A 170 13.27 9.25 4.85
N VAL A 171 13.90 8.53 3.92
CA VAL A 171 13.20 7.89 2.80
C VAL A 171 12.24 6.82 3.28
N LEU A 172 12.66 5.94 4.19
CA LEU A 172 11.79 4.89 4.74
C LEU A 172 10.57 5.48 5.47
N LEU A 173 10.76 6.56 6.24
CA LEU A 173 9.65 7.30 6.85
C LEU A 173 8.69 7.87 5.80
N HIS A 174 9.22 8.34 4.66
CA HIS A 174 8.39 8.84 3.57
C HIS A 174 7.58 7.71 2.90
N VAL A 175 8.20 6.56 2.63
CA VAL A 175 7.49 5.37 2.09
C VAL A 175 6.37 4.93 3.03
N ILE A 176 6.60 4.90 4.34
CA ILE A 176 5.57 4.59 5.34
C ILE A 176 4.43 5.61 5.28
N ALA A 177 4.74 6.91 5.25
CA ALA A 177 3.73 7.97 5.23
C ALA A 177 2.86 7.91 3.97
N GLU A 178 3.47 7.72 2.79
CA GLU A 178 2.77 7.56 1.51
C GLU A 178 1.87 6.32 1.53
N THR A 179 2.40 5.17 1.96
CA THR A 179 1.62 3.93 2.04
C THR A 179 0.44 4.08 3.00
N ALA A 180 0.64 4.69 4.17
CA ALA A 180 -0.42 4.93 5.16
C ALA A 180 -1.50 5.87 4.62
N GLN A 181 -1.10 6.97 3.95
CA GLN A 181 -2.02 7.92 3.34
C GLN A 181 -2.87 7.25 2.27
N HIS A 182 -2.24 6.47 1.39
CA HIS A 182 -2.95 5.79 0.31
C HIS A 182 -3.78 4.60 0.80
N ALA A 183 -3.42 3.94 1.89
CA ALA A 183 -4.26 2.95 2.54
C ALA A 183 -5.58 3.56 3.05
N GLY A 184 -5.53 4.78 3.62
CA GLY A 184 -6.74 5.51 4.02
C GLY A 184 -7.60 5.93 2.82
N HIS A 185 -7.01 6.39 1.72
CA HIS A 185 -7.74 6.66 0.47
C HIS A 185 -8.43 5.38 -0.07
N ALA A 186 -7.70 4.26 -0.07
CA ALA A 186 -8.22 2.98 -0.54
C ALA A 186 -9.39 2.48 0.34
N ASP A 187 -9.34 2.70 1.65
CA ASP A 187 -10.42 2.32 2.55
C ASP A 187 -11.72 3.07 2.24
N ILE A 188 -11.64 4.40 2.01
CA ILE A 188 -12.79 5.22 1.61
C ILE A 188 -13.36 4.76 0.25
N ILE A 189 -12.48 4.45 -0.73
CA ILE A 189 -12.91 3.95 -2.05
C ILE A 189 -13.57 2.58 -1.91
N ARG A 190 -13.05 1.70 -1.07
CA ARG A 190 -13.62 0.38 -0.79
C ARG A 190 -14.98 0.50 -0.10
N GLU A 191 -15.11 1.36 0.89
CA GLU A 191 -16.39 1.62 1.55
C GLU A 191 -17.44 2.14 0.55
N ALA A 192 -17.05 3.02 -0.38
CA ALA A 192 -17.92 3.52 -1.43
C ALA A 192 -18.29 2.46 -2.48
N LEU A 193 -17.45 1.44 -2.68
CA LEU A 193 -17.69 0.36 -3.63
C LEU A 193 -18.73 -0.65 -3.12
N ASP A 194 -18.56 -1.13 -1.90
CA ASP A 194 -19.35 -2.25 -1.36
C ASP A 194 -19.61 -2.21 0.16
N GLY A 195 -19.23 -1.12 0.82
CA GLY A 195 -19.40 -0.94 2.26
C GLY A 195 -18.36 -1.65 3.13
N ALA A 196 -17.41 -2.41 2.54
CA ALA A 196 -16.38 -3.09 3.31
C ALA A 196 -15.33 -2.10 3.83
N LYS A 197 -14.86 -2.33 5.05
CA LYS A 197 -13.88 -1.48 5.76
C LYS A 197 -12.68 -2.30 6.21
N THR A 198 -11.54 -1.63 6.40
CA THR A 198 -10.34 -2.24 7.00
C THR A 198 -10.41 -2.23 8.52
N MET A 199 -11.03 -1.19 9.07
CA MET A 199 -11.26 -1.04 10.52
C MET A 199 -12.68 -0.51 10.73
N GLY A 200 -13.49 -1.22 11.52
CA GLY A 200 -14.86 -0.81 11.81
C GLY A 200 -15.72 -1.96 12.27
#